data_7d08447c3bfbc2c200db8462af2f002e
#
_entry.id   7d08447c3bfbc2c200db8462af2f002e
#
_cell.length_a   1.000
_cell.length_b   1.000
_cell.length_c   1.000
_cell.angle_alpha   90.00
_cell.angle_beta   90.00
_cell.angle_gamma   90.00
#
_symmetry.space_group_name_H-M   'P 1'
#
loop_
_entity.id
_entity.type
_entity.pdbx_description
1 polymer ?
#
loop_
_entity_poly.entity_id
_entity_poly.type
_entity_poly.pdbx_seq_one_letter_code
_entity_poly.pdbx_strand_id
1 'polypeptide(L)'
;QFFITEIPKPHLDEVYNVFGELVLGLNIQDSISNVKVGNKNKPLNDVVIEELNIIRKGKSAKLFDAPKIFNNHFAEDERLKKEKEAKAEAILKATRDKFETQRAKATTLESGLKYFISKKGTGEKLPNEAQVSTHYAVYFESGKLLETSNLEIAEALDVVNEKRKAANKYEPLVADIGPDARMIPGFKEGLQQLSIGDDATLFIPYHLAYGEAGTRGIPGKSNI
;
A
#
# COMPACT_ATOMS: atom_id res chain seq x y z
N GLN A 1 -4.34 28.78 5.56
CA GLN A 1 -4.76 29.46 4.34
C GLN A 1 -6.24 29.19 4.11
N PHE A 2 -7.04 30.21 3.78
CA PHE A 2 -8.45 30.10 3.47
C PHE A 2 -8.79 30.97 2.25
N PHE A 3 -9.94 30.73 1.66
CA PHE A 3 -10.50 31.58 0.60
C PHE A 3 -12.02 31.73 0.78
N ILE A 4 -12.58 32.75 0.18
CA ILE A 4 -14.02 33.02 0.16
C ILE A 4 -14.48 32.87 -1.29
N THR A 5 -15.51 32.05 -1.51
CA THR A 5 -16.12 31.88 -2.83
C THR A 5 -17.22 32.92 -3.03
N GLU A 6 -17.21 33.57 -4.17
CA GLU A 6 -18.18 34.62 -4.55
C GLU A 6 -19.46 34.00 -5.14
N ILE A 7 -19.30 32.86 -5.79
CA ILE A 7 -20.40 32.10 -6.41
C ILE A 7 -20.22 30.60 -6.08
N PRO A 8 -21.28 29.78 -6.22
CA PRO A 8 -21.16 28.34 -6.05
C PRO A 8 -20.04 27.73 -6.89
N LYS A 9 -19.25 26.86 -6.29
CA LYS A 9 -18.08 26.19 -6.91
C LYS A 9 -18.15 24.68 -6.72
N PRO A 10 -19.07 23.96 -7.42
CA PRO A 10 -19.27 22.53 -7.20
C PRO A 10 -18.03 21.66 -7.38
N HIS A 11 -17.04 22.11 -8.16
CA HIS A 11 -15.77 21.39 -8.34
C HIS A 11 -14.87 21.38 -7.09
N LEU A 12 -15.23 22.15 -6.05
CA LEU A 12 -14.53 22.17 -4.75
C LEU A 12 -15.22 21.26 -3.72
N ASP A 13 -16.40 20.70 -4.04
CA ASP A 13 -17.11 19.79 -3.17
C ASP A 13 -16.27 18.50 -2.97
N GLU A 14 -16.28 17.97 -1.75
CA GLU A 14 -15.47 16.83 -1.33
C GLU A 14 -13.94 17.05 -1.35
N VAL A 15 -13.46 18.20 -1.84
CA VAL A 15 -12.03 18.57 -1.87
C VAL A 15 -11.68 19.53 -0.74
N TYR A 16 -12.60 20.46 -0.42
CA TYR A 16 -12.40 21.48 0.61
C TYR A 16 -13.53 21.47 1.62
N ASN A 17 -13.19 21.72 2.89
CA ASN A 17 -14.15 21.85 3.96
C ASN A 17 -14.72 23.26 4.05
N VAL A 18 -16.03 23.40 4.08
CA VAL A 18 -16.72 24.67 4.39
C VAL A 18 -16.75 24.83 5.91
N PHE A 19 -16.16 25.89 6.42
CA PHE A 19 -16.10 26.19 7.85
C PHE A 19 -16.89 27.47 8.24
N GLY A 20 -17.46 28.19 7.29
CA GLY A 20 -18.23 29.39 7.53
C GLY A 20 -18.83 30.01 6.27
N GLU A 21 -19.66 31.00 6.47
CA GLU A 21 -20.26 31.81 5.41
C GLU A 21 -20.13 33.29 5.71
N LEU A 22 -20.11 34.12 4.67
CA LEU A 22 -20.04 35.57 4.80
C LEU A 22 -21.47 36.11 5.03
N VAL A 23 -21.75 36.59 6.24
CA VAL A 23 -23.08 37.12 6.62
C VAL A 23 -23.21 38.63 6.43
N LEU A 24 -22.11 39.38 6.39
CA LEU A 24 -22.05 40.82 6.17
C LEU A 24 -20.83 41.17 5.34
N GLY A 25 -20.86 42.28 4.63
CA GLY A 25 -19.71 42.83 3.89
C GLY A 25 -19.53 42.25 2.49
N LEU A 26 -20.60 41.75 1.85
CA LEU A 26 -20.55 41.27 0.46
C LEU A 26 -20.00 42.32 -0.50
N ASN A 27 -20.40 43.61 -0.34
CA ASN A 27 -19.86 44.72 -1.13
C ASN A 27 -18.36 44.94 -0.93
N ILE A 28 -17.83 44.65 0.24
CA ILE A 28 -16.38 44.72 0.52
C ILE A 28 -15.69 43.54 -0.16
N GLN A 29 -16.23 42.33 -0.08
CA GLN A 29 -15.72 41.20 -0.78
C GLN A 29 -15.67 41.43 -2.30
N ASP A 30 -16.74 41.97 -2.89
CA ASP A 30 -16.76 42.33 -4.31
C ASP A 30 -15.66 43.35 -4.65
N SER A 31 -15.45 44.34 -3.77
CA SER A 31 -14.37 45.33 -3.96
C SER A 31 -12.99 44.69 -3.93
N ILE A 32 -12.76 43.68 -3.06
CA ILE A 32 -11.51 42.93 -2.99
C ILE A 32 -11.33 42.06 -4.24
N SER A 33 -12.40 41.38 -4.69
CA SER A 33 -12.36 40.53 -5.88
C SER A 33 -12.07 41.32 -7.18
N ASN A 34 -12.45 42.59 -7.23
CA ASN A 34 -12.30 43.46 -8.38
C ASN A 34 -11.04 44.35 -8.38
N VAL A 35 -10.10 44.13 -7.46
CA VAL A 35 -8.84 44.87 -7.48
C VAL A 35 -8.01 44.58 -8.74
N LYS A 36 -7.22 45.52 -9.19
CA LYS A 36 -6.33 45.32 -10.33
C LYS A 36 -5.31 44.20 -10.02
N VAL A 37 -5.21 43.24 -10.89
CA VAL A 37 -4.33 42.08 -10.75
C VAL A 37 -3.23 42.08 -11.82
N GLY A 38 -2.12 41.47 -11.49
CA GLY A 38 -1.01 41.19 -12.39
C GLY A 38 -0.94 39.73 -12.80
N ASN A 39 0.27 39.23 -12.96
CA ASN A 39 0.52 37.86 -13.34
C ASN A 39 -0.05 36.87 -12.30
N LYS A 40 -0.68 35.77 -12.75
CA LYS A 40 -1.33 34.76 -11.93
C LYS A 40 -2.44 35.30 -11.02
N ASN A 41 -3.14 36.34 -11.46
CA ASN A 41 -4.22 37.00 -10.71
C ASN A 41 -3.80 37.50 -9.32
N LYS A 42 -2.51 37.79 -9.11
CA LYS A 42 -2.04 38.43 -7.89
C LYS A 42 -2.41 39.89 -7.91
N PRO A 43 -3.02 40.47 -6.85
CA PRO A 43 -3.25 41.91 -6.74
C PRO A 43 -1.96 42.72 -6.95
N LEU A 44 -2.05 43.83 -7.72
CA LEU A 44 -0.90 44.74 -7.92
C LEU A 44 -0.50 45.44 -6.62
N ASN A 45 -1.48 45.76 -5.80
CA ASN A 45 -1.26 46.22 -4.42
C ASN A 45 -1.76 45.13 -3.49
N ASP A 46 -0.96 44.73 -2.53
CA ASP A 46 -1.33 43.65 -1.60
C ASP A 46 -2.57 44.04 -0.80
N VAL A 47 -3.53 43.08 -0.71
CA VAL A 47 -4.68 43.17 0.19
C VAL A 47 -4.28 42.51 1.49
N VAL A 48 -4.16 43.30 2.55
CA VAL A 48 -3.64 42.85 3.85
C VAL A 48 -4.78 42.78 4.86
N ILE A 49 -4.83 41.67 5.60
CA ILE A 49 -5.69 41.55 6.79
C ILE A 49 -4.94 42.20 7.94
N GLU A 50 -5.37 43.39 8.37
CA GLU A 50 -4.72 44.10 9.49
C GLU A 50 -5.12 43.52 10.83
N GLU A 51 -6.38 43.11 10.98
CA GLU A 51 -6.91 42.58 12.23
C GLU A 51 -7.96 41.50 11.97
N LEU A 52 -7.92 40.42 12.76
CA LEU A 52 -8.91 39.36 12.77
C LEU A 52 -9.43 39.12 14.18
N ASN A 53 -10.69 39.45 14.43
CA ASN A 53 -11.32 39.29 15.73
C ASN A 53 -12.27 38.08 15.74
N ILE A 54 -12.03 37.10 16.64
CA ILE A 54 -12.89 35.95 16.83
C ILE A 54 -13.88 36.24 17.96
N ILE A 55 -15.17 36.37 17.61
CA ILE A 55 -16.26 36.59 18.58
C ILE A 55 -16.87 35.23 18.94
N ARG A 56 -16.71 34.81 20.20
CA ARG A 56 -17.26 33.53 20.72
C ARG A 56 -18.60 33.78 21.37
N LYS A 57 -19.70 33.26 20.76
CA LYS A 57 -21.05 33.36 21.31
C LYS A 57 -21.51 32.02 21.87
N GLY A 58 -22.10 32.03 23.06
CA GLY A 58 -22.60 30.83 23.74
C GLY A 58 -21.55 30.12 24.61
N LYS A 59 -22.05 29.23 25.49
CA LYS A 59 -21.22 28.54 26.49
C LYS A 59 -20.19 27.60 25.82
N SER A 60 -20.62 26.83 24.86
CA SER A 60 -19.76 25.86 24.16
C SER A 60 -18.59 26.56 23.40
N ALA A 61 -18.90 27.65 22.67
CA ALA A 61 -17.87 28.38 21.95
C ALA A 61 -16.86 29.06 22.89
N LYS A 62 -17.28 29.53 24.06
CA LYS A 62 -16.38 30.13 25.07
C LYS A 62 -15.45 29.10 25.71
N LEU A 63 -15.92 27.84 25.85
CA LEU A 63 -15.13 26.74 26.44
C LEU A 63 -14.26 26.02 25.40
N PHE A 64 -14.44 26.29 24.13
CA PHE A 64 -13.70 25.63 23.04
C PHE A 64 -12.24 26.09 23.04
N ASP A 65 -11.31 25.19 23.31
CA ASP A 65 -9.87 25.40 23.27
C ASP A 65 -9.31 24.83 21.95
N ALA A 66 -9.32 25.66 20.90
CA ALA A 66 -8.86 25.28 19.58
C ALA A 66 -7.39 24.81 19.55
N PRO A 67 -6.42 25.49 20.18
CA PRO A 67 -5.04 25.03 20.24
C PRO A 67 -4.90 23.63 20.87
N LYS A 68 -5.59 23.38 21.97
CA LYS A 68 -5.56 22.08 22.64
C LYS A 68 -6.14 20.97 21.76
N ILE A 69 -7.29 21.21 21.14
CA ILE A 69 -7.93 20.22 20.25
C ILE A 69 -7.06 19.93 19.04
N PHE A 70 -6.50 20.98 18.41
CA PHE A 70 -5.59 20.86 17.29
C PHE A 70 -4.34 20.04 17.64
N ASN A 71 -3.67 20.37 18.73
CA ASN A 71 -2.47 19.66 19.18
C ASN A 71 -2.77 18.20 19.56
N ASN A 72 -3.91 17.93 20.20
CA ASN A 72 -4.31 16.57 20.53
C ASN A 72 -4.58 15.73 19.28
N HIS A 73 -5.20 16.30 18.26
CA HIS A 73 -5.45 15.59 16.99
C HIS A 73 -4.14 15.17 16.33
N PHE A 74 -3.18 16.08 16.21
CA PHE A 74 -1.87 15.75 15.62
C PHE A 74 -1.07 14.74 16.46
N ALA A 75 -1.13 14.84 17.78
CA ALA A 75 -0.47 13.87 18.65
C ALA A 75 -1.07 12.47 18.51
N GLU A 76 -2.40 12.37 18.33
CA GLU A 76 -3.08 11.10 18.09
C GLU A 76 -2.74 10.52 16.72
N ASP A 77 -2.75 11.34 15.67
CA ASP A 77 -2.37 10.89 14.32
C ASP A 77 -0.91 10.38 14.29
N GLU A 78 0.00 11.08 14.96
CA GLU A 78 1.40 10.67 15.06
C GLU A 78 1.53 9.35 15.85
N ARG A 79 0.76 9.17 16.92
CA ARG A 79 0.71 7.93 17.69
C ARG A 79 0.24 6.76 16.83
N LEU A 80 -0.89 6.93 16.13
CA LEU A 80 -1.45 5.91 15.23
C LEU A 80 -0.49 5.54 14.09
N LYS A 81 0.18 6.54 13.53
CA LYS A 81 1.20 6.32 12.49
C LYS A 81 2.36 5.48 13.03
N LYS A 82 2.91 5.82 14.20
CA LYS A 82 3.99 5.07 14.84
C LYS A 82 3.58 3.63 15.17
N GLU A 83 2.35 3.43 15.66
CA GLU A 83 1.82 2.09 15.92
C GLU A 83 1.70 1.26 14.64
N LYS A 84 1.22 1.86 13.54
CA LYS A 84 1.13 1.18 12.23
C LYS A 84 2.51 0.81 11.70
N GLU A 85 3.47 1.73 11.77
CA GLU A 85 4.87 1.49 11.36
C GLU A 85 5.51 0.37 12.19
N ALA A 86 5.34 0.39 13.52
CA ALA A 86 5.87 -0.65 14.40
C ALA A 86 5.26 -2.04 14.12
N LYS A 87 3.96 -2.12 13.85
CA LYS A 87 3.30 -3.37 13.42
C LYS A 87 3.86 -3.87 12.11
N ALA A 88 4.01 -3.00 11.12
CA ALA A 88 4.56 -3.38 9.81
C ALA A 88 6.00 -3.90 9.95
N GLU A 89 6.85 -3.24 10.73
CA GLU A 89 8.22 -3.68 10.98
C GLU A 89 8.28 -5.02 11.72
N ALA A 90 7.41 -5.24 12.72
CA ALA A 90 7.32 -6.50 13.43
C ALA A 90 6.93 -7.66 12.50
N ILE A 91 5.99 -7.44 11.58
CA ILE A 91 5.58 -8.43 10.57
C ILE A 91 6.73 -8.74 9.62
N LEU A 92 7.42 -7.71 9.11
CA LEU A 92 8.59 -7.88 8.23
C LEU A 92 9.68 -8.70 8.93
N LYS A 93 9.98 -8.38 10.18
CA LYS A 93 10.95 -9.11 10.98
C LYS A 93 10.55 -10.59 11.16
N ALA A 94 9.32 -10.84 11.59
CA ALA A 94 8.82 -12.21 11.80
C ALA A 94 8.85 -13.03 10.50
N THR A 95 8.49 -12.42 9.37
CA THR A 95 8.52 -13.07 8.05
C THR A 95 9.96 -13.41 7.65
N ARG A 96 10.91 -12.51 7.83
CA ARG A 96 12.32 -12.73 7.57
C ARG A 96 12.90 -13.84 8.45
N ASP A 97 12.66 -13.79 9.76
CA ASP A 97 13.13 -14.81 10.71
C ASP A 97 12.58 -16.21 10.36
N LYS A 98 11.30 -16.28 9.93
CA LYS A 98 10.69 -17.50 9.41
C LYS A 98 11.43 -18.01 8.18
N PHE A 99 11.71 -17.15 7.21
CA PHE A 99 12.39 -17.55 5.97
C PHE A 99 13.84 -17.97 6.22
N GLU A 100 14.58 -17.31 7.10
CA GLU A 100 15.92 -17.73 7.50
C GLU A 100 15.92 -19.12 8.12
N THR A 101 14.97 -19.38 9.02
CA THR A 101 14.82 -20.71 9.65
C THR A 101 14.48 -21.80 8.63
N GLN A 102 13.61 -21.49 7.66
CA GLN A 102 13.25 -22.44 6.59
C GLN A 102 14.40 -22.65 5.62
N ARG A 103 15.12 -21.57 5.23
CA ARG A 103 16.28 -21.62 4.33
C ARG A 103 17.41 -22.49 4.87
N ALA A 104 17.64 -22.46 6.19
CA ALA A 104 18.64 -23.29 6.85
C ALA A 104 18.32 -24.81 6.77
N LYS A 105 17.03 -25.16 6.60
CA LYS A 105 16.56 -26.55 6.51
C LYS A 105 16.16 -26.94 5.08
N ALA A 106 16.28 -26.03 4.14
CA ALA A 106 15.82 -26.23 2.76
C ALA A 106 16.74 -27.18 1.99
N THR A 107 16.16 -27.96 1.11
CA THR A 107 16.89 -28.75 0.11
C THR A 107 17.37 -27.82 -1.00
N THR A 108 18.64 -27.95 -1.38
CA THR A 108 19.25 -27.16 -2.47
C THR A 108 19.34 -28.03 -3.72
N LEU A 109 18.87 -27.50 -4.85
CA LEU A 109 19.00 -28.13 -6.17
C LEU A 109 20.29 -27.64 -6.90
N GLU A 110 20.70 -28.34 -7.95
CA GLU A 110 21.89 -28.00 -8.76
C GLU A 110 21.79 -26.60 -9.40
N SER A 111 20.57 -26.17 -9.73
CA SER A 111 20.31 -24.83 -10.26
C SER A 111 20.55 -23.68 -9.26
N GLY A 112 20.70 -24.01 -7.97
CA GLY A 112 20.79 -23.06 -6.86
C GLY A 112 19.43 -22.72 -6.23
N LEU A 113 18.33 -23.21 -6.76
CA LEU A 113 17.02 -23.14 -6.13
C LEU A 113 17.06 -23.90 -4.79
N LYS A 114 16.43 -23.29 -3.75
CA LYS A 114 16.18 -24.02 -2.50
C LYS A 114 14.68 -24.10 -2.24
N TYR A 115 14.25 -25.23 -1.69
CA TYR A 115 12.85 -25.39 -1.29
C TYR A 115 12.72 -26.05 0.08
N PHE A 116 11.67 -25.63 0.80
CA PHE A 116 11.34 -26.18 2.10
C PHE A 116 9.84 -26.50 2.15
N ILE A 117 9.48 -27.75 2.34
CA ILE A 117 8.09 -28.19 2.48
C ILE A 117 7.71 -28.01 3.96
N SER A 118 6.84 -27.04 4.24
CA SER A 118 6.36 -26.74 5.60
C SER A 118 5.24 -27.67 6.04
N LYS A 119 4.43 -28.16 5.09
CA LYS A 119 3.37 -29.13 5.30
C LYS A 119 3.31 -30.08 4.12
N LYS A 120 3.38 -31.37 4.38
CA LYS A 120 3.20 -32.39 3.35
C LYS A 120 1.72 -32.62 3.07
N GLY A 121 1.38 -32.61 1.78
CA GLY A 121 0.10 -33.06 1.28
C GLY A 121 -0.02 -34.60 1.29
N THR A 122 -1.18 -35.08 0.95
CA THR A 122 -1.48 -36.53 0.83
C THR A 122 -1.57 -36.97 -0.61
N GLY A 123 -1.37 -36.04 -1.56
CA GLY A 123 -1.51 -36.30 -2.98
C GLY A 123 -0.25 -36.90 -3.62
N GLU A 124 -0.40 -37.28 -4.86
CA GLU A 124 0.70 -37.80 -5.67
C GLU A 124 1.68 -36.67 -6.07
N LYS A 125 2.90 -37.09 -6.44
CA LYS A 125 3.87 -36.19 -7.02
C LYS A 125 3.35 -35.63 -8.35
N LEU A 126 3.57 -34.35 -8.58
CA LEU A 126 3.12 -33.71 -9.82
C LEU A 126 3.86 -34.28 -11.03
N PRO A 127 3.13 -34.66 -12.10
CA PRO A 127 3.75 -35.03 -13.38
C PRO A 127 4.49 -33.81 -13.99
N ASN A 128 5.52 -34.08 -14.80
CA ASN A 128 6.34 -33.02 -15.40
C ASN A 128 5.58 -32.10 -16.36
N GLU A 129 4.42 -32.49 -16.86
CA GLU A 129 3.58 -31.72 -17.79
C GLU A 129 2.17 -31.50 -17.23
N ALA A 130 2.06 -31.36 -15.91
CA ALA A 130 0.77 -31.15 -15.26
C ALA A 130 0.32 -29.67 -15.40
N GLN A 131 -1.01 -29.50 -15.44
CA GLN A 131 -1.63 -28.23 -15.07
C GLN A 131 -1.89 -28.22 -13.57
N VAL A 132 -1.42 -27.19 -12.87
CA VAL A 132 -1.56 -27.05 -11.43
C VAL A 132 -2.38 -25.81 -11.08
N SER A 133 -3.13 -25.93 -9.98
CA SER A 133 -3.81 -24.81 -9.35
C SER A 133 -3.17 -24.57 -7.98
N THR A 134 -2.55 -23.42 -7.77
CA THR A 134 -1.82 -23.10 -6.54
C THR A 134 -2.02 -21.67 -6.09
N HIS A 135 -2.19 -21.47 -4.79
CA HIS A 135 -1.99 -20.16 -4.19
C HIS A 135 -0.51 -19.86 -4.06
N TYR A 136 -0.16 -18.59 -4.17
CA TYR A 136 1.21 -18.13 -3.97
C TYR A 136 1.26 -16.80 -3.22
N ALA A 137 2.41 -16.57 -2.58
CA ALA A 137 2.79 -15.29 -2.04
C ALA A 137 4.28 -15.07 -2.31
N VAL A 138 4.62 -14.00 -3.00
CA VAL A 138 5.99 -13.66 -3.39
C VAL A 138 6.52 -12.60 -2.45
N TYR A 139 7.70 -12.81 -1.92
CA TYR A 139 8.36 -11.91 -0.99
C TYR A 139 9.77 -11.56 -1.48
N PHE A 140 10.22 -10.37 -1.16
CA PHE A 140 11.66 -10.07 -1.16
C PHE A 140 12.35 -10.73 0.04
N GLU A 141 13.66 -10.91 -0.03
CA GLU A 141 14.46 -11.40 1.12
C GLU A 141 14.33 -10.53 2.38
N SER A 142 13.95 -9.26 2.23
CA SER A 142 13.61 -8.37 3.34
C SER A 142 12.36 -8.76 4.13
N GLY A 143 11.60 -9.75 3.65
CA GLY A 143 10.29 -10.14 4.18
C GLY A 143 9.12 -9.31 3.64
N LYS A 144 9.39 -8.31 2.80
CA LYS A 144 8.33 -7.48 2.19
C LYS A 144 7.58 -8.28 1.13
N LEU A 145 6.26 -8.36 1.27
CA LEU A 145 5.38 -8.96 0.27
C LEU A 145 5.43 -8.13 -1.04
N LEU A 146 5.63 -8.82 -2.14
CA LEU A 146 5.55 -8.26 -3.49
C LEU A 146 4.15 -8.45 -4.06
N GLU A 147 3.65 -9.69 -4.03
CA GLU A 147 2.34 -10.06 -4.55
C GLU A 147 1.84 -11.34 -3.87
N THR A 148 0.51 -11.49 -3.81
CA THR A 148 -0.12 -12.75 -3.38
C THR A 148 -1.44 -12.99 -4.09
N SER A 149 -1.76 -14.26 -4.33
CA SER A 149 -3.07 -14.72 -4.75
C SER A 149 -4.01 -15.04 -3.57
N ASN A 150 -3.50 -15.03 -2.34
CA ASN A 150 -4.26 -15.37 -1.13
C ASN A 150 -4.73 -14.10 -0.43
N LEU A 151 -6.06 -13.95 -0.29
CA LEU A 151 -6.68 -12.79 0.37
C LEU A 151 -6.31 -12.72 1.86
N GLU A 152 -6.29 -13.84 2.56
CA GLU A 152 -5.97 -13.86 4.01
C GLU A 152 -4.57 -13.33 4.28
N ILE A 153 -3.59 -13.65 3.42
CA ILE A 153 -2.23 -13.10 3.52
C ILE A 153 -2.24 -11.60 3.26
N ALA A 154 -2.98 -11.13 2.26
CA ALA A 154 -3.07 -9.70 1.96
C ALA A 154 -3.74 -8.91 3.10
N GLU A 155 -4.77 -9.48 3.73
CA GLU A 155 -5.46 -8.89 4.88
C GLU A 155 -4.55 -8.86 6.13
N ALA A 156 -3.86 -9.96 6.42
CA ALA A 156 -2.93 -10.04 7.55
C ALA A 156 -1.78 -9.02 7.48
N LEU A 157 -1.37 -8.66 6.27
CA LEU A 157 -0.28 -7.71 6.00
C LEU A 157 -0.76 -6.28 5.74
N ASP A 158 -2.06 -6.00 5.80
CA ASP A 158 -2.69 -4.69 5.50
C ASP A 158 -2.30 -4.16 4.10
N VAL A 159 -2.28 -5.06 3.09
CA VAL A 159 -1.92 -4.74 1.70
C VAL A 159 -2.97 -5.18 0.68
N VAL A 160 -4.23 -5.23 1.10
CA VAL A 160 -5.34 -5.62 0.24
C VAL A 160 -5.50 -4.65 -0.93
N ASN A 161 -5.57 -5.18 -2.14
CA ASN A 161 -6.00 -4.40 -3.29
C ASN A 161 -7.52 -4.49 -3.42
N GLU A 162 -8.21 -3.43 -3.03
CA GLU A 162 -9.68 -3.37 -2.98
C GLU A 162 -10.34 -3.64 -4.35
N LYS A 163 -9.71 -3.22 -5.44
CA LYS A 163 -10.22 -3.51 -6.80
C LYS A 163 -10.14 -5.01 -7.13
N ARG A 164 -9.06 -5.68 -6.72
CA ARG A 164 -8.94 -7.14 -6.87
C ARG A 164 -9.92 -7.88 -5.97
N LYS A 165 -10.11 -7.41 -4.74
CA LYS A 165 -11.07 -7.98 -3.78
C LYS A 165 -12.51 -7.87 -4.30
N ALA A 166 -12.92 -6.69 -4.73
CA ALA A 166 -14.25 -6.44 -5.30
C ALA A 166 -14.52 -7.26 -6.58
N ALA A 167 -13.48 -7.55 -7.35
CA ALA A 167 -13.55 -8.37 -8.57
C ALA A 167 -13.35 -9.87 -8.31
N ASN A 168 -13.27 -10.32 -7.05
CA ASN A 168 -12.98 -11.72 -6.64
C ASN A 168 -11.71 -12.29 -7.31
N LYS A 169 -10.64 -11.46 -7.48
CA LYS A 169 -9.40 -11.86 -8.16
C LYS A 169 -8.28 -12.33 -7.21
N TYR A 170 -8.62 -12.70 -6.00
CA TYR A 170 -7.74 -13.45 -5.10
C TYR A 170 -8.02 -14.95 -5.26
N GLU A 171 -7.55 -15.50 -6.37
CA GLU A 171 -7.79 -16.89 -6.80
C GLU A 171 -6.46 -17.62 -6.99
N PRO A 172 -6.45 -18.95 -6.90
CA PRO A 172 -5.27 -19.73 -7.23
C PRO A 172 -4.79 -19.45 -8.66
N LEU A 173 -3.49 -19.41 -8.84
CA LEU A 173 -2.89 -19.41 -10.17
C LEU A 173 -3.09 -20.80 -10.80
N VAL A 174 -3.70 -20.83 -11.96
CA VAL A 174 -3.75 -22.05 -12.80
C VAL A 174 -2.64 -21.92 -13.85
N ALA A 175 -1.71 -22.85 -13.84
CA ALA A 175 -0.53 -22.81 -14.69
C ALA A 175 -0.07 -24.19 -15.11
N ASP A 176 0.45 -24.29 -16.33
CA ASP A 176 1.15 -25.47 -16.82
C ASP A 176 2.59 -25.45 -16.30
N ILE A 177 3.11 -26.59 -15.87
CA ILE A 177 4.49 -26.74 -15.37
C ILE A 177 5.41 -27.49 -16.37
N GLY A 178 4.93 -27.72 -17.58
CA GLY A 178 5.67 -28.35 -18.67
C GLY A 178 6.83 -27.48 -19.20
N PRO A 179 7.60 -28.03 -20.17
CA PRO A 179 8.79 -27.32 -20.73
C PRO A 179 8.47 -25.92 -21.25
N ASP A 180 7.32 -25.74 -21.91
CA ASP A 180 6.90 -24.50 -22.54
C ASP A 180 6.15 -23.54 -21.60
N ALA A 181 6.09 -23.83 -20.30
CA ALA A 181 5.39 -23.02 -19.32
C ALA A 181 5.98 -21.59 -19.23
N ARG A 182 5.10 -20.60 -19.38
CA ARG A 182 5.46 -19.16 -19.33
C ARG A 182 5.47 -18.66 -17.89
N MET A 183 6.44 -19.08 -17.12
CA MET A 183 6.68 -18.61 -15.75
C MET A 183 8.20 -18.50 -15.49
N ILE A 184 8.58 -17.85 -14.39
CA ILE A 184 9.99 -17.80 -14.00
C ILE A 184 10.54 -19.22 -13.78
N PRO A 185 11.76 -19.51 -14.25
CA PRO A 185 12.32 -20.86 -14.20
C PRO A 185 12.32 -21.48 -12.80
N GLY A 186 12.70 -20.72 -11.78
CA GLY A 186 12.75 -21.21 -10.41
C GLY A 186 11.39 -21.57 -9.82
N PHE A 187 10.31 -20.89 -10.21
CA PHE A 187 8.96 -21.25 -9.75
C PHE A 187 8.51 -22.56 -10.39
N LYS A 188 8.76 -22.72 -11.69
CA LYS A 188 8.49 -23.98 -12.41
C LYS A 188 9.25 -25.16 -11.80
N GLU A 189 10.56 -25.01 -11.65
CA GLU A 189 11.42 -26.04 -11.06
C GLU A 189 10.99 -26.40 -9.63
N GLY A 190 10.60 -25.38 -8.84
CA GLY A 190 10.10 -25.58 -7.48
C GLY A 190 8.81 -26.37 -7.44
N LEU A 191 7.82 -26.03 -8.28
CA LEU A 191 6.56 -26.77 -8.37
C LEU A 191 6.77 -28.25 -8.73
N GLN A 192 7.73 -28.56 -9.58
CA GLN A 192 8.07 -29.95 -9.96
C GLN A 192 8.64 -30.78 -8.79
N GLN A 193 9.08 -30.13 -7.68
CA GLN A 193 9.52 -30.85 -6.48
C GLN A 193 8.36 -31.23 -5.55
N LEU A 194 7.18 -30.66 -5.76
CA LEU A 194 6.06 -30.76 -4.84
C LEU A 194 5.08 -31.86 -5.22
N SER A 195 4.25 -32.25 -4.26
CA SER A 195 3.10 -33.10 -4.41
C SER A 195 1.81 -32.30 -4.19
N ILE A 196 0.69 -32.88 -4.63
CA ILE A 196 -0.63 -32.23 -4.44
C ILE A 196 -0.92 -32.09 -2.95
N GLY A 197 -1.23 -30.84 -2.55
CA GLY A 197 -1.53 -30.47 -1.17
C GLY A 197 -0.31 -30.11 -0.31
N ASP A 198 0.89 -30.05 -0.90
CA ASP A 198 2.06 -29.52 -0.21
C ASP A 198 1.96 -28.00 -0.02
N ASP A 199 2.38 -27.53 1.17
CA ASP A 199 2.72 -26.13 1.41
C ASP A 199 4.25 -26.00 1.44
N ALA A 200 4.80 -25.14 0.60
CA ALA A 200 6.24 -25.02 0.47
C ALA A 200 6.70 -23.55 0.36
N THR A 201 7.92 -23.31 0.78
CA THR A 201 8.64 -22.05 0.51
C THR A 201 9.76 -22.33 -0.48
N LEU A 202 9.79 -21.57 -1.56
CA LEU A 202 10.85 -21.59 -2.57
C LEU A 202 11.74 -20.38 -2.37
N PHE A 203 13.04 -20.56 -2.36
CA PHE A 203 14.05 -19.50 -2.34
C PHE A 203 14.69 -19.45 -3.71
N ILE A 204 14.22 -18.52 -4.52
CA ILE A 204 14.53 -18.43 -5.94
C ILE A 204 15.63 -17.37 -6.13
N PRO A 205 16.85 -17.77 -6.50
CA PRO A 205 17.90 -16.81 -6.82
C PRO A 205 17.55 -15.99 -8.06
N TYR A 206 18.05 -14.77 -8.15
CA TYR A 206 17.68 -13.80 -9.19
C TYR A 206 17.79 -14.33 -10.63
N HIS A 207 18.77 -15.18 -10.92
CA HIS A 207 18.96 -15.75 -12.26
C HIS A 207 17.88 -16.77 -12.66
N LEU A 208 17.17 -17.33 -11.69
CA LEU A 208 15.99 -18.19 -11.88
C LEU A 208 14.66 -17.43 -11.70
N ALA A 209 14.75 -16.13 -11.41
CA ALA A 209 13.61 -15.23 -11.23
C ALA A 209 13.57 -14.19 -12.38
N TYR A 210 13.86 -12.93 -12.09
CA TYR A 210 13.76 -11.82 -13.03
C TYR A 210 15.11 -11.32 -13.58
N GLY A 211 16.18 -12.04 -13.29
CA GLY A 211 17.51 -11.81 -13.85
C GLY A 211 18.21 -10.55 -13.37
N GLU A 212 19.23 -10.15 -14.13
CA GLU A 212 20.05 -8.96 -13.83
C GLU A 212 19.31 -7.64 -14.06
N ALA A 213 18.40 -7.61 -15.00
CA ALA A 213 17.63 -6.41 -15.35
C ALA A 213 16.45 -6.15 -14.41
N GLY A 214 15.89 -7.21 -13.80
CA GLY A 214 14.65 -7.12 -13.03
C GLY A 214 13.42 -6.91 -13.91
N THR A 215 12.33 -6.44 -13.31
CA THR A 215 11.09 -6.07 -14.01
C THR A 215 10.37 -4.97 -13.23
N ARG A 216 9.23 -4.48 -13.75
CA ARG A 216 8.47 -3.41 -13.09
C ARG A 216 8.17 -3.75 -11.62
N GLY A 217 8.71 -2.97 -10.70
CA GLY A 217 8.53 -3.15 -9.25
C GLY A 217 9.50 -4.14 -8.60
N ILE A 218 10.35 -4.84 -9.39
CA ILE A 218 11.36 -5.77 -8.88
C ILE A 218 12.73 -5.33 -9.41
N PRO A 219 13.62 -4.83 -8.55
CA PRO A 219 14.98 -4.47 -8.94
C PRO A 219 15.74 -5.63 -9.56
N GLY A 220 16.71 -5.33 -10.42
CA GLY A 220 17.64 -6.34 -10.92
C GLY A 220 18.40 -7.04 -9.78
N LYS A 221 18.76 -8.30 -9.99
CA LYS A 221 19.45 -9.16 -9.01
C LYS A 221 18.69 -9.37 -7.69
N SER A 222 17.36 -9.25 -7.72
CA SER A 222 16.53 -9.55 -6.55
C SER A 222 16.27 -11.05 -6.45
N ASN A 223 16.72 -11.65 -5.35
CA ASN A 223 16.26 -12.98 -4.94
C ASN A 223 14.84 -12.86 -4.36
N ILE A 224 14.03 -13.85 -4.57
CA ILE A 224 12.64 -13.91 -4.10
C ILE A 224 12.33 -15.27 -3.46
#